data_f8d170b159b107e28b8b5b8933f96a37
#
_entry.id   f8d170b159b107e28b8b5b8933f96a37
#
_cell.length_a   1.000
_cell.length_b   1.000
_cell.length_c   1.000
_cell.angle_alpha   90.00
_cell.angle_beta   90.00
_cell.angle_gamma   90.00
#
_symmetry.space_group_name_H-M   'P 1'
#
loop_
_entity.id
_entity.type
_entity.pdbx_description
1 polymer ?
#
loop_
_entity_poly.entity_id
_entity_poly.type
_entity_poly.pdbx_seq_one_letter_code
_entity_poly.pdbx_strand_id
1 'polypeptide(L)'
;MSQLQTRGAPQIGVHSLDHFALTVPDLDEARRFFQSFGLDAREHEGTLTLHTFDSPHMWARLQNGPAKRLHYLSFAAYEEDLSHFEERLDKLGVERVAGPEGALDKGGIWFRDLNGIPVQIRAGSKKTPDAKQAIPPAQGAGAVRSAPRSPRRRRGPAR
;
A
#
# COMPACT_ATOMS: atom_id res chain seq x y z
N MET A 1 -12.29 -37.46 14.33
CA MET A 1 -12.51 -37.38 12.85
C MET A 1 -12.05 -36.00 12.40
N SER A 2 -10.85 -35.96 11.85
CA SER A 2 -10.24 -34.69 11.38
C SER A 2 -10.87 -34.32 10.05
N GLN A 3 -11.55 -33.17 9.97
CA GLN A 3 -12.05 -32.65 8.72
C GLN A 3 -10.87 -32.10 7.94
N LEU A 4 -10.44 -32.84 6.92
CA LEU A 4 -9.58 -32.32 5.86
C LEU A 4 -10.34 -31.16 5.17
N GLN A 5 -9.96 -29.93 5.48
CA GLN A 5 -10.34 -28.77 4.68
C GLN A 5 -9.76 -28.99 3.29
N THR A 6 -10.63 -29.28 2.33
CA THR A 6 -10.32 -29.28 0.91
C THR A 6 -9.85 -27.87 0.55
N ARG A 7 -8.55 -27.69 0.33
CA ARG A 7 -8.05 -26.47 -0.31
C ARG A 7 -8.77 -26.37 -1.65
N GLY A 8 -9.56 -25.31 -1.84
CA GLY A 8 -10.04 -24.93 -3.16
C GLY A 8 -8.86 -24.83 -4.13
N ALA A 9 -9.11 -25.01 -5.42
CA ALA A 9 -8.07 -24.90 -6.45
C ALA A 9 -7.19 -23.67 -6.16
N PRO A 10 -5.86 -23.78 -6.30
CA PRO A 10 -4.95 -22.70 -5.97
C PRO A 10 -5.33 -21.48 -6.82
N GLN A 11 -5.83 -20.44 -6.16
CA GLN A 11 -6.07 -19.18 -6.83
C GLN A 11 -4.73 -18.50 -7.05
N ILE A 12 -4.34 -18.40 -8.32
CA ILE A 12 -3.18 -17.62 -8.75
C ILE A 12 -3.48 -16.15 -8.48
N GLY A 13 -2.67 -15.52 -7.67
CA GLY A 13 -2.89 -14.13 -7.30
C GLY A 13 -1.67 -13.50 -6.62
N VAL A 14 -1.59 -12.18 -6.69
CA VAL A 14 -0.65 -11.43 -5.85
C VAL A 14 -1.09 -11.56 -4.39
N HIS A 15 -0.15 -11.83 -3.50
CA HIS A 15 -0.45 -12.04 -2.08
C HIS A 15 -0.17 -10.83 -1.21
N SER A 16 0.61 -9.86 -1.69
CA SER A 16 0.91 -8.63 -0.95
C SER A 16 1.36 -7.50 -1.86
N LEU A 17 1.15 -6.28 -1.41
CA LEU A 17 1.90 -5.14 -1.90
C LEU A 17 3.37 -5.33 -1.46
N ASP A 18 4.31 -5.31 -2.38
CA ASP A 18 5.73 -5.31 -2.03
C ASP A 18 6.17 -3.89 -1.65
N HIS A 19 6.05 -2.96 -2.57
CA HIS A 19 6.26 -1.53 -2.30
C HIS A 19 5.61 -0.66 -3.38
N PHE A 20 5.58 0.64 -3.15
CA PHE A 20 5.25 1.61 -4.18
C PHE A 20 6.32 2.70 -4.26
N ALA A 21 6.41 3.35 -5.41
CA ALA A 21 7.33 4.46 -5.60
C ALA A 21 6.57 5.75 -5.95
N LEU A 22 7.01 6.85 -5.37
CA LEU A 22 6.49 8.18 -5.63
C LEU A 22 7.60 9.09 -6.16
N THR A 23 7.23 10.04 -7.00
CA THR A 23 8.03 11.24 -7.23
C THR A 23 7.42 12.40 -6.46
N VAL A 24 8.26 13.24 -5.86
CA VAL A 24 7.83 14.41 -5.10
C VAL A 24 8.80 15.57 -5.39
N PRO A 25 8.33 16.82 -5.41
CA PRO A 25 9.22 17.97 -5.66
C PRO A 25 10.09 18.33 -4.46
N ASP A 26 9.68 17.96 -3.25
CA ASP A 26 10.36 18.25 -1.99
C ASP A 26 10.39 17.00 -1.10
N LEU A 27 11.57 16.40 -0.95
CA LEU A 27 11.77 15.22 -0.11
C LEU A 27 11.72 15.55 1.39
N ASP A 28 12.09 16.77 1.79
CA ASP A 28 12.03 17.17 3.19
C ASP A 28 10.58 17.41 3.65
N GLU A 29 9.74 18.00 2.79
CA GLU A 29 8.30 18.09 3.04
C GLU A 29 7.69 16.70 3.17
N ALA A 30 8.01 15.81 2.23
CA ALA A 30 7.52 14.44 2.25
C ALA A 30 7.98 13.69 3.51
N ARG A 31 9.25 13.84 3.92
CA ARG A 31 9.78 13.25 5.16
C ARG A 31 8.96 13.69 6.37
N ARG A 32 8.78 15.00 6.55
CA ARG A 32 8.00 15.54 7.68
C ARG A 32 6.57 15.02 7.69
N PHE A 33 5.94 14.96 6.50
CA PHE A 33 4.59 14.42 6.36
C PHE A 33 4.51 12.96 6.81
N PHE A 34 5.34 12.08 6.26
CA PHE A 34 5.28 10.65 6.58
C PHE A 34 5.72 10.33 8.00
N GLN A 35 6.65 11.10 8.57
CA GLN A 35 7.01 10.98 9.98
C GLN A 35 5.84 11.38 10.89
N SER A 36 5.12 12.45 10.56
CA SER A 36 3.92 12.84 11.30
C SER A 36 2.79 11.82 11.18
N PHE A 37 2.78 11.06 10.10
CA PHE A 37 1.87 9.94 9.88
C PHE A 37 2.26 8.68 10.66
N GLY A 38 3.43 8.65 11.28
CA GLY A 38 3.91 7.55 12.12
C GLY A 38 4.74 6.52 11.36
N LEU A 39 5.37 6.89 10.25
CA LEU A 39 6.30 6.04 9.52
C LEU A 39 7.76 6.41 9.83
N ASP A 40 8.63 5.41 9.79
CA ASP A 40 10.07 5.59 9.85
C ASP A 40 10.58 5.94 8.45
N ALA A 41 10.96 7.21 8.26
CA ALA A 41 11.40 7.75 6.99
C ALA A 41 12.95 7.87 7.00
N ARG A 42 13.61 7.08 6.16
CA ARG A 42 15.07 7.00 6.06
C ARG A 42 15.53 7.58 4.74
N GLU A 43 16.56 8.39 4.78
CA GLU A 43 17.20 8.93 3.57
C GLU A 43 18.48 8.17 3.24
N HIS A 44 18.62 7.87 1.95
CA HIS A 44 19.83 7.27 1.41
C HIS A 44 20.03 7.76 -0.03
N GLU A 45 21.16 8.37 -0.32
CA GLU A 45 21.56 8.82 -1.67
C GLU A 45 20.49 9.63 -2.41
N GLY A 46 19.89 10.62 -1.72
CA GLY A 46 18.86 11.48 -2.33
C GLY A 46 17.53 10.80 -2.58
N THR A 47 17.30 9.65 -1.96
CA THR A 47 16.06 8.91 -1.98
C THR A 47 15.53 8.75 -0.56
N LEU A 48 14.22 8.88 -0.37
CA LEU A 48 13.56 8.62 0.90
C LEU A 48 12.87 7.27 0.85
N THR A 49 13.12 6.41 1.85
CA THR A 49 12.45 5.13 2.02
C THR A 49 11.57 5.15 3.25
N LEU A 50 10.39 4.53 3.15
CA LEU A 50 9.42 4.47 4.24
C LEU A 50 9.30 3.06 4.78
N HIS A 51 9.38 2.94 6.09
CA HIS A 51 9.29 1.70 6.85
C HIS A 51 8.29 1.83 7.99
N THR A 52 7.84 0.73 8.55
CA THR A 52 7.24 0.70 9.87
C THR A 52 8.32 0.47 10.91
N PHE A 53 8.14 0.96 12.15
CA PHE A 53 9.19 0.87 13.18
C PHE A 53 9.59 -0.58 13.53
N ASP A 54 8.65 -1.52 13.42
CA ASP A 54 8.86 -2.92 13.81
C ASP A 54 9.24 -3.83 12.63
N SER A 55 9.53 -3.26 11.43
CA SER A 55 9.82 -4.05 10.24
C SER A 55 10.98 -3.47 9.43
N PRO A 56 11.92 -4.30 8.99
CA PRO A 56 12.94 -3.86 8.04
C PRO A 56 12.39 -3.65 6.62
N HIS A 57 11.14 -4.06 6.37
CA HIS A 57 10.54 -3.99 5.04
C HIS A 57 10.32 -2.54 4.61
N MET A 58 10.74 -2.23 3.39
CA MET A 58 10.50 -0.95 2.75
C MET A 58 9.12 -0.97 2.06
N TRP A 59 8.21 -0.14 2.54
CA TRP A 59 6.85 -0.03 1.98
C TRP A 59 6.76 0.97 0.83
N ALA A 60 7.61 1.98 0.85
CA ALA A 60 7.64 2.97 -0.20
C ALA A 60 9.03 3.54 -0.43
N ARG A 61 9.24 4.01 -1.66
CA ARG A 61 10.41 4.78 -2.07
C ARG A 61 9.96 6.09 -2.69
N LEU A 62 10.56 7.19 -2.25
CA LEU A 62 10.31 8.51 -2.80
C LEU A 62 11.60 9.05 -3.41
N GLN A 63 11.47 9.62 -4.59
CA GLN A 63 12.56 10.29 -5.30
C GLN A 63 12.14 11.70 -5.72
N ASN A 64 13.13 12.57 -5.92
CA ASN A 64 12.86 13.91 -6.40
C ASN A 64 12.28 13.87 -7.82
N GLY A 65 11.33 14.74 -8.09
CA GLY A 65 10.72 14.89 -9.40
C GLY A 65 9.86 16.16 -9.49
N PRO A 66 9.44 16.57 -10.69
CA PRO A 66 8.80 17.87 -10.91
C PRO A 66 7.40 17.98 -10.29
N ALA A 67 6.77 16.86 -9.95
CA ALA A 67 5.41 16.82 -9.42
C ALA A 67 5.20 15.61 -8.50
N LYS A 68 4.21 15.70 -7.61
CA LYS A 68 3.73 14.58 -6.78
C LYS A 68 3.01 13.57 -7.69
N ARG A 69 3.61 12.38 -7.87
CA ARG A 69 3.08 11.33 -8.75
C ARG A 69 3.36 9.95 -8.19
N LEU A 70 2.43 9.02 -8.43
CA LEU A 70 2.73 7.61 -8.33
C LEU A 70 3.66 7.23 -9.49
N HIS A 71 4.86 6.74 -9.16
CA HIS A 71 5.87 6.36 -10.15
C HIS A 71 5.65 4.94 -10.63
N TYR A 72 5.46 4.00 -9.70
CA TYR A 72 5.06 2.63 -9.98
C TYR A 72 4.52 1.93 -8.73
N LEU A 73 3.87 0.78 -8.95
CA LEU A 73 3.46 -0.18 -7.92
C LEU A 73 4.19 -1.49 -8.11
N SER A 74 4.64 -2.12 -7.02
CA SER A 74 5.22 -3.45 -7.02
C SER A 74 4.42 -4.38 -6.12
N PHE A 75 3.97 -5.50 -6.68
CA PHE A 75 3.26 -6.55 -5.97
C PHE A 75 4.11 -7.81 -5.88
N ALA A 76 4.01 -8.50 -4.76
CA ALA A 76 4.64 -9.79 -4.56
C ALA A 76 3.67 -10.93 -4.83
N ALA A 77 4.18 -11.96 -5.50
CA ALA A 77 3.53 -13.23 -5.74
C ALA A 77 4.48 -14.37 -5.37
N TYR A 78 3.98 -15.59 -5.30
CA TYR A 78 4.85 -16.76 -5.20
C TYR A 78 5.59 -16.97 -6.52
N GLU A 79 6.82 -17.46 -6.43
CA GLU A 79 7.67 -17.65 -7.61
C GLU A 79 7.05 -18.61 -8.63
N GLU A 80 6.41 -19.67 -8.14
CA GLU A 80 5.69 -20.65 -8.95
C GLU A 80 4.49 -20.07 -9.72
N ASP A 81 3.95 -18.93 -9.29
CA ASP A 81 2.80 -18.28 -9.93
C ASP A 81 3.21 -17.33 -11.07
N LEU A 82 4.48 -16.94 -11.17
CA LEU A 82 4.91 -15.92 -12.13
C LEU A 82 4.62 -16.32 -13.58
N SER A 83 4.88 -17.57 -13.95
CA SER A 83 4.60 -18.05 -15.32
C SER A 83 3.11 -17.97 -15.68
N HIS A 84 2.23 -18.19 -14.70
CA HIS A 84 0.79 -18.07 -14.91
C HIS A 84 0.35 -16.62 -15.09
N PHE A 85 1.01 -15.65 -14.42
CA PHE A 85 0.76 -14.24 -14.68
C PHE A 85 1.21 -13.84 -16.08
N GLU A 86 2.35 -14.32 -16.55
CA GLU A 86 2.81 -14.08 -17.93
C GLU A 86 1.80 -14.60 -18.94
N GLU A 87 1.39 -15.87 -18.82
CA GLU A 87 0.37 -16.46 -19.70
C GLU A 87 -0.96 -15.68 -19.66
N ARG A 88 -1.36 -15.21 -18.49
CA ARG A 88 -2.60 -14.45 -18.35
C ARG A 88 -2.52 -13.10 -19.04
N LEU A 89 -1.42 -12.38 -18.88
CA LEU A 89 -1.19 -11.11 -19.56
C LEU A 89 -1.18 -11.28 -21.07
N ASP A 90 -0.51 -12.32 -21.57
CA ASP A 90 -0.47 -12.65 -22.99
C ASP A 90 -1.88 -12.96 -23.54
N LYS A 91 -2.67 -13.76 -22.82
CA LYS A 91 -4.08 -14.05 -23.18
C LYS A 91 -4.98 -12.82 -23.19
N LEU A 92 -4.68 -11.83 -22.36
CA LEU A 92 -5.41 -10.55 -22.27
C LEU A 92 -4.87 -9.51 -23.25
N GLY A 93 -3.81 -9.80 -23.99
CA GLY A 93 -3.17 -8.85 -24.91
C GLY A 93 -2.51 -7.67 -24.20
N VAL A 94 -2.12 -7.85 -22.93
CA VAL A 94 -1.43 -6.81 -22.16
C VAL A 94 0.06 -6.84 -22.49
N GLU A 95 0.55 -5.76 -23.06
CA GLU A 95 1.96 -5.63 -23.41
C GLU A 95 2.85 -5.59 -22.16
N ARG A 96 3.91 -6.39 -22.15
CA ARG A 96 4.98 -6.31 -21.15
C ARG A 96 5.94 -5.19 -21.51
N VAL A 97 6.34 -4.40 -20.53
CA VAL A 97 7.23 -3.26 -20.71
C VAL A 97 8.49 -3.42 -19.84
N ALA A 98 9.51 -2.64 -20.13
CA ALA A 98 10.64 -2.54 -19.21
C ALA A 98 10.26 -1.77 -17.95
N GLY A 99 10.88 -2.13 -16.82
CA GLY A 99 10.73 -1.36 -15.58
C GLY A 99 11.16 0.10 -15.79
N PRO A 100 10.46 1.05 -15.14
CA PRO A 100 10.76 2.47 -15.29
C PRO A 100 12.17 2.80 -14.78
N GLU A 101 12.72 3.91 -15.28
CA GLU A 101 13.97 4.44 -14.76
C GLU A 101 13.84 4.74 -13.25
N GLY A 102 14.87 4.43 -12.48
CA GLY A 102 14.84 4.58 -11.02
C GLY A 102 14.04 3.50 -10.29
N ALA A 103 13.51 2.48 -10.97
CA ALA A 103 12.96 1.32 -10.29
C ALA A 103 14.05 0.61 -9.47
N LEU A 104 13.70 0.18 -8.26
CA LEU A 104 14.62 -0.48 -7.34
C LEU A 104 15.12 -1.81 -7.91
N ASP A 105 14.24 -2.53 -8.58
CA ASP A 105 14.51 -3.80 -9.24
C ASP A 105 13.79 -3.80 -10.59
N LYS A 106 14.52 -4.15 -11.64
CA LYS A 106 13.98 -4.24 -12.99
C LYS A 106 13.50 -5.65 -13.36
N GLY A 107 13.70 -6.62 -12.46
CA GLY A 107 13.24 -7.99 -12.64
C GLY A 107 11.73 -8.14 -12.47
N GLY A 108 11.24 -9.38 -12.63
CA GLY A 108 9.82 -9.69 -12.58
C GLY A 108 9.07 -9.24 -13.83
N ILE A 109 7.77 -9.18 -13.74
CA ILE A 109 6.85 -8.89 -14.85
C ILE A 109 6.41 -7.43 -14.73
N TRP A 110 6.71 -6.62 -15.76
CA TRP A 110 6.29 -5.23 -15.83
C TRP A 110 5.24 -5.02 -16.92
N PHE A 111 4.19 -4.29 -16.59
CA PHE A 111 3.16 -3.86 -17.52
C PHE A 111 2.60 -2.50 -17.08
N ARG A 112 1.68 -1.93 -17.87
CA ARG A 112 0.99 -0.68 -17.48
C ARG A 112 -0.46 -0.97 -17.15
N ASP A 113 -0.98 -0.29 -16.13
CA ASP A 113 -2.41 -0.28 -15.86
C ASP A 113 -3.17 0.56 -16.89
N LEU A 114 -4.50 0.64 -16.77
CA LEU A 114 -5.36 1.41 -17.67
C LEU A 114 -5.08 2.93 -17.65
N ASN A 115 -4.41 3.43 -16.61
CA ASN A 115 -4.01 4.83 -16.48
C ASN A 115 -2.56 5.06 -16.95
N GLY A 116 -1.89 4.01 -17.44
CA GLY A 116 -0.50 4.06 -17.89
C GLY A 116 0.52 3.98 -16.76
N ILE A 117 0.12 3.69 -15.53
CA ILE A 117 1.02 3.55 -14.37
C ILE A 117 1.77 2.22 -14.50
N PRO A 118 3.11 2.21 -14.39
CA PRO A 118 3.88 0.98 -14.36
C PRO A 118 3.53 0.13 -13.16
N VAL A 119 3.29 -1.15 -13.39
CA VAL A 119 3.01 -2.15 -12.36
C VAL A 119 3.99 -3.30 -12.51
N GLN A 120 4.56 -3.72 -11.40
CA GLN A 120 5.44 -4.88 -11.30
C GLN A 120 4.75 -6.01 -10.54
N ILE A 121 4.89 -7.24 -11.05
CA ILE A 121 4.67 -8.46 -10.28
C ILE A 121 6.00 -9.19 -10.17
N ARG A 122 6.43 -9.46 -8.95
CA ARG A 122 7.73 -10.11 -8.69
C ARG A 122 7.59 -11.24 -7.67
N ALA A 123 8.54 -12.16 -7.67
CA ALA A 123 8.66 -13.12 -6.60
C ALA A 123 9.02 -12.41 -5.28
N GLY A 124 8.35 -12.78 -4.22
CA GLY A 124 8.62 -12.22 -2.90
C GLY A 124 7.89 -12.96 -1.79
N SER A 125 8.40 -12.85 -0.57
CA SER A 125 7.76 -13.44 0.59
C SER A 125 6.47 -12.70 0.96
N LYS A 126 5.47 -13.44 1.41
CA LYS A 126 4.22 -12.85 1.90
C LYS A 126 4.49 -11.97 3.13
N LYS A 127 3.97 -10.75 3.10
CA LYS A 127 4.21 -9.74 4.15
C LYS A 127 3.11 -9.71 5.21
N THR A 128 1.93 -10.20 4.88
CA THR A 128 0.77 -10.21 5.78
C THR A 128 0.39 -11.63 6.12
N PRO A 129 0.02 -11.94 7.38
CA PRO A 129 -0.46 -13.27 7.77
C PRO A 129 -1.77 -13.61 7.05
N ASP A 130 -2.04 -14.89 6.82
CA ASP A 130 -3.28 -15.37 6.18
C ASP A 130 -4.53 -15.10 7.00
N ALA A 131 -4.40 -15.09 8.33
CA ALA A 131 -5.47 -14.75 9.25
C ALA A 131 -5.15 -13.40 9.91
N LYS A 132 -6.05 -12.43 9.82
CA LYS A 132 -5.99 -11.25 10.66
C LYS A 132 -6.23 -11.71 12.11
N GLN A 133 -5.30 -11.40 13.01
CA GLN A 133 -5.58 -11.50 14.44
C GLN A 133 -6.81 -10.63 14.73
N ALA A 134 -7.81 -11.18 15.40
CA ALA A 134 -8.94 -10.39 15.87
C ALA A 134 -8.36 -9.30 16.76
N ILE A 135 -8.50 -8.04 16.33
CA ILE A 135 -8.16 -6.89 17.17
C ILE A 135 -9.18 -6.92 18.31
N PRO A 136 -8.75 -7.12 19.59
CA PRO A 136 -9.69 -7.03 20.70
C PRO A 136 -10.41 -5.69 20.59
N PRO A 137 -11.74 -5.62 20.78
CA PRO A 137 -12.42 -4.36 20.79
C PRO A 137 -11.71 -3.45 21.79
N ALA A 138 -11.31 -2.26 21.34
CA ALA A 138 -10.63 -1.28 22.20
C ALA A 138 -11.50 -1.10 23.43
N GLN A 139 -11.00 -1.52 24.61
CA GLN A 139 -11.70 -1.30 25.86
C GLN A 139 -11.84 0.21 26.02
N GLY A 140 -13.05 0.69 25.71
CA GLY A 140 -13.56 1.97 26.17
C GLY A 140 -12.63 3.17 25.99
N ALA A 141 -12.40 3.64 24.77
CA ALA A 141 -12.30 5.08 24.57
C ALA A 141 -13.66 5.64 25.02
N GLY A 142 -13.68 6.28 26.17
CA GLY A 142 -14.88 6.69 26.89
C GLY A 142 -15.87 7.33 25.93
N ALA A 143 -17.13 6.94 26.06
CA ALA A 143 -18.23 7.57 25.40
C ALA A 143 -18.09 9.09 25.57
N VAL A 144 -17.88 9.79 24.46
CA VAL A 144 -17.95 11.25 24.44
C VAL A 144 -19.37 11.57 24.87
N ARG A 145 -19.51 11.94 26.13
CA ARG A 145 -20.79 12.44 26.66
C ARG A 145 -21.13 13.67 25.84
N SER A 146 -22.12 13.54 24.99
CA SER A 146 -22.74 14.68 24.32
C SER A 146 -23.08 15.70 25.38
N ALA A 147 -22.51 16.90 25.32
CA ALA A 147 -22.85 17.99 26.20
C ALA A 147 -24.36 18.23 26.12
N PRO A 148 -25.05 18.43 27.28
CA PRO A 148 -26.48 18.68 27.28
C PRO A 148 -26.76 19.95 26.45
N ARG A 149 -27.67 19.84 25.49
CA ARG A 149 -28.15 20.98 24.70
C ARG A 149 -28.70 22.04 25.64
N SER A 150 -28.11 23.22 25.66
CA SER A 150 -28.64 24.38 26.35
C SER A 150 -30.09 24.64 25.89
N PRO A 151 -31.02 24.90 26.80
CA PRO A 151 -32.43 25.20 26.44
C PRO A 151 -32.47 26.50 25.62
N ARG A 152 -33.05 26.44 24.44
CA ARG A 152 -33.33 27.63 23.60
C ARG A 152 -34.12 28.65 24.41
N ARG A 153 -33.54 29.82 24.68
CA ARG A 153 -34.26 30.98 25.19
C ARG A 153 -35.44 31.30 24.25
N ARG A 154 -36.65 31.13 24.72
CA ARG A 154 -37.86 31.65 24.04
C ARG A 154 -37.75 33.19 24.05
N ARG A 155 -37.70 33.79 22.86
CA ARG A 155 -37.95 35.24 22.71
C ARG A 155 -39.43 35.47 23.03
N GLY A 156 -39.72 36.26 24.04
CA GLY A 156 -41.05 36.75 24.32
C GLY A 156 -41.50 37.78 23.27
N PRO A 157 -42.82 38.00 23.12
CA PRO A 157 -43.34 38.94 22.15
C PRO A 157 -42.96 40.39 22.53
N ALA A 158 -42.53 41.14 21.51
CA ALA A 158 -42.34 42.59 21.62
C ALA A 158 -43.70 43.27 21.78
N ARG A 159 -43.80 44.19 22.76
CA ARG A 159 -44.88 45.20 22.84
C ARG A 159 -44.41 46.45 22.12
#